data_451ccb42a798ff8f1ecc683f12df91ff
#
_entry.id   451ccb42a798ff8f1ecc683f12df91ff
#
_cell.length_a   1.000
_cell.length_b   1.000
_cell.length_c   1.000
_cell.angle_alpha   90.00
_cell.angle_beta   90.00
_cell.angle_gamma   90.00
#
_symmetry.space_group_name_H-M   'P 1'
#
loop_
_entity.id
_entity.type
_entity.pdbx_description
1 polymer ?
#
loop_
_entity_poly.entity_id
_entity_poly.type
_entity_poly.pdbx_seq_one_letter_code
_entity_poly.pdbx_strand_id
1 'polypeptide(L)'
;MSVLDKFRLDGRVAIVTGASSGLGVAFAKALAEAGADIVLAARRVDKLADTAALVRATGRRALPVATDIADPDQCAALVDAAMTEFGRVDVLVNNAGVASAHPATRETPDQFRSVLDINLSGSYWAAQACGRVMQPGSSIVNISSILGLTTAGLPQAAYSASKAGIVGLTRDLAQQWGTRKGIRVNALAPGFFASEMTDQYHDGYLDSLASRMVLGRTGDATELAATLIWLASDAAGYVTGQTLAVDGGITIT
;
A
#
# COMPACT_ATOMS: atom_id res chain seq x y z
N MET A 1 -15.55 7.04 -24.80
CA MET A 1 -14.86 6.37 -23.66
C MET A 1 -15.93 5.96 -22.67
N SER A 2 -16.04 4.69 -22.36
CA SER A 2 -16.99 4.17 -21.37
C SER A 2 -16.54 4.52 -19.95
N VAL A 3 -17.44 4.47 -18.96
CA VAL A 3 -17.05 4.65 -17.55
C VAL A 3 -16.04 3.57 -17.13
N LEU A 4 -16.15 2.36 -17.65
CA LEU A 4 -15.23 1.26 -17.35
C LEU A 4 -13.81 1.51 -17.90
N ASP A 5 -13.67 2.26 -18.98
CA ASP A 5 -12.35 2.62 -19.51
C ASP A 5 -11.53 3.46 -18.51
N LYS A 6 -12.20 4.17 -17.60
CA LYS A 6 -11.54 4.97 -16.55
C LYS A 6 -10.79 4.14 -15.51
N PHE A 7 -11.09 2.85 -15.39
CA PHE A 7 -10.39 1.93 -14.48
C PHE A 7 -9.10 1.37 -15.08
N ARG A 8 -8.85 1.59 -16.37
CA ARG A 8 -7.66 1.09 -17.05
C ARG A 8 -6.44 1.93 -16.71
N LEU A 9 -5.30 1.25 -16.67
CA LEU A 9 -3.98 1.83 -16.38
C LEU A 9 -3.01 1.66 -17.54
N ASP A 10 -3.52 1.49 -18.78
CA ASP A 10 -2.70 1.29 -19.97
C ASP A 10 -1.70 2.44 -20.14
N GLY A 11 -0.43 2.07 -20.36
CA GLY A 11 0.66 3.02 -20.54
C GLY A 11 1.10 3.75 -19.28
N ARG A 12 0.59 3.38 -18.10
CA ARG A 12 1.03 3.87 -16.80
C ARG A 12 2.09 2.98 -16.18
N VAL A 13 2.89 3.54 -15.28
CA VAL A 13 3.91 2.85 -14.49
C VAL A 13 3.55 2.96 -13.02
N ALA A 14 3.44 1.83 -12.35
CA ALA A 14 3.13 1.74 -10.93
C ALA A 14 4.32 1.20 -10.13
N ILE A 15 4.70 1.89 -9.06
CA ILE A 15 5.64 1.39 -8.05
C ILE A 15 4.83 0.75 -6.92
N VAL A 16 5.16 -0.49 -6.55
CA VAL A 16 4.56 -1.19 -5.41
C VAL A 16 5.65 -1.54 -4.41
N THR A 17 5.60 -0.94 -3.22
CA THR A 17 6.53 -1.28 -2.13
C THR A 17 6.03 -2.47 -1.32
N GLY A 18 6.95 -3.27 -0.76
CA GLY A 18 6.57 -4.50 -0.06
C GLY A 18 6.02 -5.58 -1.01
N ALA A 19 6.45 -5.59 -2.27
CA ALA A 19 5.95 -6.44 -3.34
C ALA A 19 6.46 -7.89 -3.29
N SER A 20 7.14 -8.31 -2.22
CA SER A 20 7.73 -9.66 -2.11
C SER A 20 6.79 -10.68 -1.47
N SER A 21 5.64 -10.29 -0.94
CA SER A 21 4.68 -11.21 -0.29
C SER A 21 3.30 -10.57 -0.07
N GLY A 22 2.32 -11.39 0.29
CA GLY A 22 1.01 -10.98 0.76
C GLY A 22 0.26 -10.02 -0.18
N LEU A 23 -0.30 -8.96 0.38
CA LEU A 23 -1.08 -7.97 -0.38
C LEU A 23 -0.27 -7.27 -1.48
N GLY A 24 1.04 -7.07 -1.28
CA GLY A 24 1.91 -6.44 -2.29
C GLY A 24 1.98 -7.23 -3.59
N VAL A 25 1.98 -8.56 -3.52
CA VAL A 25 1.93 -9.45 -4.69
C VAL A 25 0.59 -9.32 -5.40
N ALA A 26 -0.53 -9.37 -4.64
CA ALA A 26 -1.86 -9.21 -5.19
C ALA A 26 -2.05 -7.84 -5.87
N PHE A 27 -1.56 -6.77 -5.25
CA PHE A 27 -1.61 -5.42 -5.81
C PHE A 27 -0.81 -5.29 -7.10
N ALA A 28 0.42 -5.82 -7.11
CA ALA A 28 1.28 -5.77 -8.30
C ALA A 28 0.64 -6.51 -9.49
N LYS A 29 0.10 -7.71 -9.24
CA LYS A 29 -0.61 -8.50 -10.26
C LYS A 29 -1.85 -7.75 -10.77
N ALA A 30 -2.69 -7.25 -9.89
CA ALA A 30 -3.94 -6.58 -10.27
C ALA A 30 -3.70 -5.27 -11.06
N LEU A 31 -2.70 -4.47 -10.66
CA LEU A 31 -2.31 -3.27 -11.42
C LEU A 31 -1.80 -3.63 -12.83
N ALA A 32 -1.07 -4.74 -12.96
CA ALA A 32 -0.62 -5.25 -14.25
C ALA A 32 -1.81 -5.73 -15.11
N GLU A 33 -2.77 -6.45 -14.54
CA GLU A 33 -4.01 -6.85 -15.20
C GLU A 33 -4.85 -5.64 -15.66
N ALA A 34 -4.80 -4.53 -14.90
CA ALA A 34 -5.41 -3.26 -15.29
C ALA A 34 -4.65 -2.51 -16.40
N GLY A 35 -3.42 -2.94 -16.75
CA GLY A 35 -2.65 -2.41 -17.88
C GLY A 35 -1.38 -1.67 -17.53
N ALA A 36 -0.99 -1.55 -16.24
CA ALA A 36 0.23 -0.86 -15.84
C ALA A 36 1.49 -1.74 -16.00
N ASP A 37 2.63 -1.12 -16.30
CA ASP A 37 3.95 -1.69 -16.07
C ASP A 37 4.34 -1.50 -14.60
N ILE A 38 5.04 -2.46 -13.99
CA ILE A 38 5.20 -2.52 -12.53
C ILE A 38 6.68 -2.44 -12.12
N VAL A 39 6.99 -1.55 -11.20
CA VAL A 39 8.23 -1.54 -10.43
C VAL A 39 7.96 -2.17 -9.07
N LEU A 40 8.67 -3.25 -8.77
CA LEU A 40 8.49 -4.07 -7.58
C LEU A 40 9.61 -3.77 -6.59
N ALA A 41 9.29 -3.21 -5.43
CA ALA A 41 10.27 -2.84 -4.42
C ALA A 41 10.13 -3.66 -3.14
N ALA A 42 11.20 -4.33 -2.73
CA ALA A 42 11.32 -4.98 -1.43
C ALA A 42 12.79 -5.37 -1.16
N ARG A 43 13.10 -5.79 0.07
CA ARG A 43 14.44 -6.25 0.46
C ARG A 43 14.76 -7.65 -0.07
N ARG A 44 13.75 -8.53 -0.19
CA ARG A 44 13.91 -9.95 -0.60
C ARG A 44 13.86 -10.07 -2.12
N VAL A 45 15.04 -10.06 -2.76
CA VAL A 45 15.18 -10.02 -4.22
C VAL A 45 14.66 -11.30 -4.89
N ASP A 46 14.92 -12.46 -4.28
CA ASP A 46 14.43 -13.77 -4.73
C ASP A 46 12.90 -13.78 -4.85
N LYS A 47 12.22 -13.30 -3.82
CA LYS A 47 10.75 -13.18 -3.80
C LYS A 47 10.22 -12.16 -4.81
N LEU A 48 10.97 -11.09 -5.11
CA LEU A 48 10.60 -10.15 -6.16
C LEU A 48 10.63 -10.79 -7.55
N ALA A 49 11.52 -11.75 -7.79
CA ALA A 49 11.56 -12.48 -9.06
C ALA A 49 10.27 -13.28 -9.30
N ASP A 50 9.72 -13.92 -8.24
CA ASP A 50 8.46 -14.64 -8.31
C ASP A 50 7.30 -13.69 -8.66
N THR A 51 7.22 -12.55 -7.99
CA THR A 51 6.19 -11.54 -8.27
C THR A 51 6.34 -10.96 -9.68
N ALA A 52 7.58 -10.73 -10.14
CA ALA A 52 7.84 -10.26 -11.50
C ALA A 52 7.39 -11.27 -12.56
N ALA A 53 7.52 -12.57 -12.30
CA ALA A 53 7.00 -13.60 -13.20
C ALA A 53 5.46 -13.52 -13.30
N LEU A 54 4.74 -13.30 -12.19
CA LEU A 54 3.29 -13.12 -12.20
C LEU A 54 2.87 -11.88 -13.00
N VAL A 55 3.58 -10.76 -12.83
CA VAL A 55 3.33 -9.54 -13.61
C VAL A 55 3.56 -9.78 -15.10
N ARG A 56 4.68 -10.40 -15.47
CA ARG A 56 5.02 -10.68 -16.88
C ARG A 56 4.02 -11.64 -17.55
N ALA A 57 3.43 -12.56 -16.79
CA ALA A 57 2.37 -13.45 -17.30
C ALA A 57 1.11 -12.69 -17.75
N THR A 58 0.88 -11.45 -17.30
CA THR A 58 -0.20 -10.58 -17.79
C THR A 58 0.16 -9.83 -19.09
N GLY A 59 1.38 -10.02 -19.63
CA GLY A 59 1.89 -9.29 -20.78
C GLY A 59 2.48 -7.91 -20.45
N ARG A 60 2.63 -7.57 -19.16
CA ARG A 60 3.20 -6.28 -18.71
C ARG A 60 4.67 -6.42 -18.32
N ARG A 61 5.39 -5.28 -18.31
CA ARG A 61 6.79 -5.24 -17.91
C ARG A 61 6.88 -5.19 -16.38
N ALA A 62 7.92 -5.82 -15.83
CA ALA A 62 8.21 -5.85 -14.40
C ALA A 62 9.69 -5.54 -14.15
N LEU A 63 9.96 -4.53 -13.30
CA LEU A 63 11.30 -4.15 -12.84
C LEU A 63 11.42 -4.44 -11.33
N PRO A 64 12.07 -5.52 -10.91
CA PRO A 64 12.41 -5.74 -9.51
C PRO A 64 13.55 -4.82 -9.07
N VAL A 65 13.38 -4.14 -7.93
CA VAL A 65 14.40 -3.27 -7.32
C VAL A 65 14.56 -3.61 -5.85
N ALA A 66 15.75 -4.01 -5.44
CA ALA A 66 16.08 -4.20 -4.02
C ALA A 66 15.98 -2.87 -3.29
N THR A 67 15.10 -2.77 -2.29
CA THR A 67 14.85 -1.50 -1.60
C THR A 67 14.52 -1.73 -0.14
N ASP A 68 15.27 -1.10 0.75
CA ASP A 68 14.83 -0.88 2.13
C ASP A 68 14.11 0.46 2.20
N ILE A 69 12.81 0.40 2.46
CA ILE A 69 11.97 1.59 2.45
C ILE A 69 12.27 2.56 3.61
N ALA A 70 12.91 2.08 4.69
CA ALA A 70 13.34 2.93 5.80
C ALA A 70 14.53 3.84 5.42
N ASP A 71 15.22 3.55 4.33
CA ASP A 71 16.35 4.32 3.83
C ASP A 71 15.90 5.30 2.73
N PRO A 72 15.97 6.63 2.96
CA PRO A 72 15.53 7.62 1.99
C PRO A 72 16.35 7.62 0.68
N ASP A 73 17.65 7.26 0.74
CA ASP A 73 18.50 7.20 -0.46
C ASP A 73 18.09 6.01 -1.34
N GLN A 74 17.74 4.88 -0.75
CA GLN A 74 17.21 3.75 -1.50
C GLN A 74 15.81 4.04 -2.08
N CYS A 75 14.98 4.83 -1.40
CA CYS A 75 13.72 5.31 -1.97
C CYS A 75 13.95 6.22 -3.19
N ALA A 76 14.97 7.08 -3.16
CA ALA A 76 15.34 7.90 -4.31
C ALA A 76 15.86 7.03 -5.46
N ALA A 77 16.78 6.09 -5.18
CA ALA A 77 17.32 5.16 -6.17
C ALA A 77 16.23 4.27 -6.83
N LEU A 78 15.20 3.87 -6.08
CA LEU A 78 14.05 3.15 -6.61
C LEU A 78 13.32 3.96 -7.70
N VAL A 79 13.08 5.25 -7.44
CA VAL A 79 12.41 6.14 -8.39
C VAL A 79 13.30 6.42 -9.59
N ASP A 80 14.61 6.61 -9.40
CA ASP A 80 15.58 6.80 -10.49
C ASP A 80 15.63 5.57 -11.41
N ALA A 81 15.58 4.35 -10.84
CA ALA A 81 15.50 3.11 -11.61
C ALA A 81 14.20 3.05 -12.43
N ALA A 82 13.06 3.44 -11.86
CA ALA A 82 11.77 3.51 -12.56
C ALA A 82 11.82 4.52 -13.72
N MET A 83 12.39 5.71 -13.48
CA MET A 83 12.54 6.75 -14.50
C MET A 83 13.49 6.33 -15.63
N THR A 84 14.58 5.63 -15.30
CA THR A 84 15.54 5.12 -16.29
C THR A 84 14.92 4.06 -17.19
N GLU A 85 14.15 3.12 -16.61
CA GLU A 85 13.57 1.99 -17.35
C GLU A 85 12.30 2.39 -18.13
N PHE A 86 11.45 3.24 -17.54
CA PHE A 86 10.11 3.52 -18.07
C PHE A 86 9.89 4.98 -18.47
N GLY A 87 10.74 5.92 -18.02
CA GLY A 87 10.61 7.35 -18.28
C GLY A 87 9.51 8.07 -17.50
N ARG A 88 8.78 7.36 -16.63
CA ARG A 88 7.65 7.90 -15.86
C ARG A 88 7.32 7.12 -14.60
N VAL A 89 6.63 7.76 -13.68
CA VAL A 89 5.95 7.14 -12.52
C VAL A 89 4.57 7.78 -12.39
N ASP A 90 3.51 6.97 -12.45
CA ASP A 90 2.11 7.43 -12.41
C ASP A 90 1.38 7.01 -11.15
N VAL A 91 1.74 5.85 -10.61
CA VAL A 91 1.11 5.31 -9.41
C VAL A 91 2.19 4.90 -8.41
N LEU A 92 1.99 5.27 -7.14
CA LEU A 92 2.75 4.71 -6.02
C LEU A 92 1.78 3.99 -5.09
N VAL A 93 2.07 2.73 -4.77
CA VAL A 93 1.41 1.98 -3.71
C VAL A 93 2.39 1.79 -2.56
N ASN A 94 2.22 2.59 -1.51
CA ASN A 94 2.96 2.46 -0.26
C ASN A 94 2.36 1.32 0.57
N ASN A 95 2.80 0.09 0.27
CA ASN A 95 2.31 -1.12 0.93
C ASN A 95 3.32 -1.73 1.90
N ALA A 96 4.62 -1.44 1.73
CA ALA A 96 5.64 -1.97 2.65
C ALA A 96 5.29 -1.64 4.11
N GLY A 97 5.37 -2.65 4.98
CA GLY A 97 5.08 -2.48 6.39
C GLY A 97 5.36 -3.74 7.19
N VAL A 98 5.52 -3.54 8.48
CA VAL A 98 5.70 -4.59 9.47
C VAL A 98 4.67 -4.42 10.58
N ALA A 99 4.26 -5.52 11.19
CA ALA A 99 3.46 -5.54 12.41
C ALA A 99 4.33 -5.96 13.59
N SER A 100 3.98 -5.48 14.78
CA SER A 100 4.52 -5.95 16.05
C SER A 100 3.40 -6.05 17.07
N ALA A 101 3.48 -7.02 17.95
CA ALA A 101 2.52 -7.21 19.03
C ALA A 101 3.28 -7.34 20.35
N HIS A 102 3.46 -6.22 21.04
CA HIS A 102 4.14 -6.15 22.33
C HIS A 102 3.26 -5.41 23.34
N PRO A 103 3.10 -5.94 24.58
CA PRO A 103 2.50 -5.16 25.65
C PRO A 103 3.24 -3.82 25.81
N ALA A 104 2.52 -2.69 25.86
CA ALA A 104 3.10 -1.35 25.89
C ALA A 104 4.12 -1.13 27.02
N THR A 105 3.97 -1.86 28.13
CA THR A 105 4.92 -1.82 29.26
C THR A 105 6.22 -2.58 29.03
N ARG A 106 6.34 -3.33 27.91
CA ARG A 106 7.50 -4.17 27.57
C ARG A 106 8.08 -3.84 26.18
N GLU A 107 7.38 -3.06 25.37
CA GLU A 107 7.87 -2.61 24.06
C GLU A 107 9.09 -1.71 24.26
N THR A 108 10.21 -2.04 23.62
CA THR A 108 11.42 -1.23 23.73
C THR A 108 11.35 0.00 22.78
N PRO A 109 12.11 1.07 23.07
CA PRO A 109 12.18 2.23 22.16
C PRO A 109 12.59 1.87 20.73
N ASP A 110 13.47 0.89 20.55
CA ASP A 110 13.95 0.47 19.22
C ASP A 110 12.89 -0.33 18.46
N GLN A 111 12.12 -1.18 19.15
CA GLN A 111 10.99 -1.88 18.56
C GLN A 111 9.94 -0.88 18.05
N PHE A 112 9.58 0.09 18.89
CA PHE A 112 8.62 1.14 18.54
C PHE A 112 9.10 1.97 17.34
N ARG A 113 10.35 2.48 17.38
CA ARG A 113 10.95 3.28 16.31
C ARG A 113 11.03 2.51 15.00
N SER A 114 11.49 1.26 15.02
CA SER A 114 11.60 0.43 13.82
C SER A 114 10.28 0.29 13.07
N VAL A 115 9.15 0.15 13.78
CA VAL A 115 7.82 0.11 13.15
C VAL A 115 7.46 1.45 12.51
N LEU A 116 7.72 2.57 13.21
CA LEU A 116 7.46 3.91 12.66
C LEU A 116 8.36 4.21 11.45
N ASP A 117 9.64 3.85 11.52
CA ASP A 117 10.60 4.11 10.45
C ASP A 117 10.21 3.38 9.16
N ILE A 118 9.77 2.11 9.26
CA ILE A 118 9.35 1.36 8.10
C ILE A 118 7.97 1.82 7.61
N ASN A 119 6.96 1.82 8.49
CA ASN A 119 5.56 1.99 8.08
C ASN A 119 5.22 3.43 7.72
N LEU A 120 5.72 4.40 8.48
CA LEU A 120 5.36 5.82 8.33
C LEU A 120 6.44 6.61 7.61
N SER A 121 7.68 6.63 8.14
CA SER A 121 8.78 7.39 7.55
C SER A 121 9.10 6.87 6.14
N GLY A 122 9.17 5.54 5.96
CA GLY A 122 9.41 4.92 4.66
C GLY A 122 8.34 5.25 3.62
N SER A 123 7.07 5.25 4.03
CA SER A 123 5.98 5.68 3.14
C SER A 123 6.11 7.15 2.73
N TYR A 124 6.58 8.01 3.65
CA TYR A 124 6.85 9.40 3.34
C TYR A 124 8.04 9.57 2.37
N TRP A 125 9.16 8.86 2.59
CA TRP A 125 10.34 8.95 1.72
C TRP A 125 10.02 8.51 0.29
N ALA A 126 9.31 7.40 0.12
CA ALA A 126 8.88 6.95 -1.19
C ALA A 126 7.90 7.92 -1.85
N ALA A 127 6.92 8.44 -1.10
CA ALA A 127 6.00 9.46 -1.60
C ALA A 127 6.72 10.74 -2.01
N GLN A 128 7.71 11.20 -1.21
CA GLN A 128 8.51 12.39 -1.52
C GLN A 128 9.33 12.18 -2.80
N ALA A 129 10.02 11.05 -2.94
CA ALA A 129 10.81 10.74 -4.13
C ALA A 129 9.92 10.68 -5.39
N CYS A 130 8.79 9.96 -5.33
CA CYS A 130 7.81 9.92 -6.42
C CYS A 130 7.22 11.29 -6.73
N GLY A 131 6.85 12.06 -5.70
CA GLY A 131 6.27 13.39 -5.85
C GLY A 131 7.18 14.40 -6.55
N ARG A 132 8.49 14.17 -6.62
CA ARG A 132 9.44 15.01 -7.39
C ARG A 132 9.31 14.80 -8.89
N VAL A 133 8.97 13.60 -9.36
CA VAL A 133 8.94 13.21 -10.78
C VAL A 133 7.54 13.00 -11.34
N MET A 134 6.56 12.69 -10.50
CA MET A 134 5.17 12.47 -10.89
C MET A 134 4.56 13.68 -11.60
N GLN A 135 3.79 13.42 -12.65
CA GLN A 135 3.08 14.41 -13.46
C GLN A 135 1.60 14.51 -13.05
N PRO A 136 0.88 15.57 -13.48
CA PRO A 136 -0.56 15.69 -13.25
C PRO A 136 -1.33 14.44 -13.71
N GLY A 137 -2.30 14.00 -12.92
CA GLY A 137 -3.07 12.77 -13.12
C GLY A 137 -2.50 11.55 -12.40
N SER A 138 -1.34 11.69 -11.74
CA SER A 138 -0.75 10.62 -10.90
C SER A 138 -1.53 10.37 -9.61
N SER A 139 -1.37 9.17 -9.05
CA SER A 139 -2.04 8.75 -7.83
C SER A 139 -1.09 8.07 -6.84
N ILE A 140 -1.17 8.43 -5.58
CA ILE A 140 -0.50 7.74 -4.47
C ILE A 140 -1.57 7.06 -3.61
N VAL A 141 -1.41 5.76 -3.37
CA VAL A 141 -2.28 4.99 -2.48
C VAL A 141 -1.44 4.46 -1.33
N ASN A 142 -1.67 4.99 -0.14
CA ASN A 142 -1.02 4.57 1.09
C ASN A 142 -1.82 3.43 1.74
N ILE A 143 -1.18 2.32 2.06
CA ILE A 143 -1.84 1.22 2.77
C ILE A 143 -1.75 1.47 4.28
N SER A 144 -2.86 1.96 4.84
CA SER A 144 -3.07 2.09 6.27
C SER A 144 -3.53 0.75 6.86
N SER A 145 -4.44 0.77 7.79
CA SER A 145 -5.13 -0.37 8.42
C SER A 145 -6.37 0.14 9.16
N ILE A 146 -7.34 -0.72 9.40
CA ILE A 146 -8.40 -0.43 10.38
C ILE A 146 -7.80 -0.11 11.76
N LEU A 147 -6.63 -0.66 12.09
CA LEU A 147 -5.94 -0.36 13.37
C LEU A 147 -5.37 1.06 13.44
N GLY A 148 -5.36 1.80 12.35
CA GLY A 148 -5.18 3.26 12.34
C GLY A 148 -6.46 4.03 12.64
N LEU A 149 -7.62 3.37 12.70
CA LEU A 149 -8.96 3.95 12.89
C LEU A 149 -9.63 3.44 14.18
N THR A 150 -9.37 2.18 14.55
CA THR A 150 -9.97 1.50 15.71
C THR A 150 -8.97 0.52 16.33
N THR A 151 -9.41 -0.33 17.25
CA THR A 151 -8.61 -1.38 17.89
C THR A 151 -9.22 -2.77 17.67
N ALA A 152 -8.38 -3.83 17.71
CA ALA A 152 -8.82 -5.22 17.52
C ALA A 152 -8.36 -6.16 18.67
N GLY A 153 -8.10 -5.61 19.86
CA GLY A 153 -7.78 -6.42 21.06
C GLY A 153 -6.34 -6.94 21.12
N LEU A 154 -5.47 -6.56 20.18
CA LEU A 154 -4.05 -6.92 20.22
C LEU A 154 -3.19 -5.74 20.73
N PRO A 155 -2.09 -6.00 21.45
CA PRO A 155 -1.18 -4.97 21.93
C PRO A 155 -0.25 -4.52 20.80
N GLN A 156 -0.71 -3.60 19.94
CA GLN A 156 -0.03 -3.15 18.72
C GLN A 156 0.13 -1.63 18.67
N ALA A 157 0.62 -1.03 19.75
CA ALA A 157 0.72 0.44 19.90
C ALA A 157 1.53 1.09 18.77
N ALA A 158 2.75 0.61 18.49
CA ALA A 158 3.60 1.13 17.42
C ALA A 158 2.94 0.99 16.03
N TYR A 159 2.35 -0.17 15.75
CA TYR A 159 1.65 -0.42 14.49
C TYR A 159 0.46 0.52 14.31
N SER A 160 -0.43 0.60 15.30
CA SER A 160 -1.60 1.47 15.27
C SER A 160 -1.21 2.94 15.11
N ALA A 161 -0.19 3.40 15.87
CA ALA A 161 0.34 4.75 15.74
C ALA A 161 0.87 5.03 14.33
N SER A 162 1.63 4.09 13.74
CA SER A 162 2.14 4.23 12.37
C SER A 162 1.02 4.33 11.35
N LYS A 163 -0.02 3.48 11.48
CA LYS A 163 -1.16 3.44 10.53
C LYS A 163 -2.11 4.63 10.70
N ALA A 164 -2.27 5.16 11.91
CA ALA A 164 -2.94 6.44 12.15
C ALA A 164 -2.13 7.62 11.58
N GLY A 165 -0.80 7.59 11.71
CA GLY A 165 0.10 8.56 11.08
C GLY A 165 -0.03 8.61 9.56
N ILE A 166 -0.20 7.45 8.89
CA ILE A 166 -0.48 7.36 7.45
C ILE A 166 -1.77 8.11 7.05
N VAL A 167 -2.80 8.08 7.89
CA VAL A 167 -4.05 8.84 7.64
C VAL A 167 -3.78 10.34 7.63
N GLY A 168 -3.01 10.84 8.61
CA GLY A 168 -2.58 12.25 8.67
C GLY A 168 -1.70 12.64 7.49
N LEU A 169 -0.68 11.82 7.19
CA LEU A 169 0.22 12.01 6.06
C LEU A 169 -0.55 12.10 4.73
N THR A 170 -1.53 11.22 4.52
CA THR A 170 -2.36 11.19 3.31
C THR A 170 -3.10 12.51 3.08
N ARG A 171 -3.70 13.07 4.14
CA ARG A 171 -4.44 14.35 4.06
C ARG A 171 -3.51 15.52 3.73
N ASP A 172 -2.37 15.57 4.40
CA ASP A 172 -1.43 16.66 4.21
C ASP A 172 -0.81 16.65 2.81
N LEU A 173 -0.34 15.50 2.33
CA LEU A 173 0.20 15.36 0.97
C LEU A 173 -0.86 15.63 -0.11
N ALA A 174 -2.11 15.21 0.09
CA ALA A 174 -3.22 15.52 -0.81
C ALA A 174 -3.45 17.03 -0.93
N GLN A 175 -3.42 17.74 0.19
CA GLN A 175 -3.58 19.19 0.24
C GLN A 175 -2.39 19.91 -0.42
N GLN A 176 -1.15 19.46 -0.18
CA GLN A 176 0.04 20.07 -0.74
C GLN A 176 0.14 19.88 -2.27
N TRP A 177 -0.23 18.70 -2.78
CA TRP A 177 0.05 18.31 -4.16
C TRP A 177 -1.15 18.35 -5.09
N GLY A 178 -2.37 18.36 -4.57
CA GLY A 178 -3.59 18.35 -5.38
C GLY A 178 -3.62 19.46 -6.42
N THR A 179 -3.71 20.71 -5.99
CA THR A 179 -3.76 21.87 -6.91
C THR A 179 -2.41 22.14 -7.57
N ARG A 180 -1.30 21.97 -6.83
CA ARG A 180 0.03 22.38 -7.32
C ARG A 180 0.64 21.42 -8.32
N LYS A 181 0.35 20.12 -8.19
CA LYS A 181 0.96 19.04 -8.97
C LYS A 181 -0.06 18.18 -9.71
N GLY A 182 -1.35 18.29 -9.41
CA GLY A 182 -2.38 17.41 -9.97
C GLY A 182 -2.24 15.95 -9.51
N ILE A 183 -1.62 15.71 -8.34
CA ILE A 183 -1.41 14.38 -7.77
C ILE A 183 -2.49 14.13 -6.72
N ARG A 184 -3.19 13.00 -6.84
CA ARG A 184 -4.13 12.53 -5.82
C ARG A 184 -3.40 11.66 -4.80
N VAL A 185 -3.73 11.80 -3.53
CA VAL A 185 -3.17 10.97 -2.45
C VAL A 185 -4.31 10.46 -1.59
N ASN A 186 -4.48 9.13 -1.52
CA ASN A 186 -5.52 8.49 -0.71
C ASN A 186 -4.92 7.35 0.12
N ALA A 187 -5.65 6.89 1.11
CA ALA A 187 -5.31 5.73 1.91
C ALA A 187 -6.37 4.62 1.77
N LEU A 188 -5.92 3.37 1.72
CA LEU A 188 -6.73 2.19 2.01
C LEU A 188 -6.46 1.75 3.44
N ALA A 189 -7.51 1.46 4.18
CA ALA A 189 -7.46 0.88 5.52
C ALA A 189 -8.06 -0.54 5.48
N PRO A 190 -7.24 -1.56 5.17
CA PRO A 190 -7.70 -2.94 5.13
C PRO A 190 -8.13 -3.43 6.51
N GLY A 191 -9.17 -4.26 6.54
CA GLY A 191 -9.48 -5.15 7.64
C GLY A 191 -8.56 -6.38 7.64
N PHE A 192 -9.14 -7.55 7.89
CA PHE A 192 -8.40 -8.81 7.91
C PHE A 192 -8.49 -9.51 6.55
N PHE A 193 -7.32 -9.73 5.95
CA PHE A 193 -7.09 -10.44 4.70
C PHE A 193 -6.03 -11.51 4.91
N ALA A 194 -6.17 -12.69 4.31
CA ALA A 194 -5.16 -13.73 4.40
C ALA A 194 -3.81 -13.27 3.83
N SER A 195 -2.73 -13.36 4.63
CA SER A 195 -1.38 -12.93 4.27
C SER A 195 -0.35 -13.49 5.23
N GLU A 196 0.95 -13.48 4.87
CA GLU A 196 2.05 -13.82 5.79
C GLU A 196 1.99 -13.05 7.13
N MET A 197 1.40 -11.86 7.15
CA MET A 197 1.23 -11.07 8.37
C MET A 197 0.13 -11.65 9.27
N THR A 198 -0.95 -12.17 8.69
CA THR A 198 -2.05 -12.78 9.45
C THR A 198 -1.73 -14.21 9.91
N ASP A 199 -0.79 -14.89 9.26
CA ASP A 199 -0.32 -16.23 9.67
C ASP A 199 0.42 -16.19 11.02
N GLN A 200 0.81 -15.00 11.49
CA GLN A 200 1.45 -14.81 12.80
C GLN A 200 0.45 -14.76 13.97
N TYR A 201 -0.85 -14.66 13.70
CA TYR A 201 -1.86 -14.68 14.74
C TYR A 201 -2.07 -16.10 15.27
N HIS A 202 -2.41 -16.21 16.54
CA HIS A 202 -2.72 -17.51 17.16
C HIS A 202 -4.00 -18.10 16.54
N ASP A 203 -4.08 -19.43 16.57
CA ASP A 203 -5.23 -20.18 16.04
C ASP A 203 -6.55 -19.68 16.64
N GLY A 204 -7.55 -19.53 15.80
CA GLY A 204 -8.88 -19.06 16.19
C GLY A 204 -9.02 -17.55 16.41
N TYR A 205 -7.93 -16.75 16.33
CA TYR A 205 -8.03 -15.30 16.49
C TYR A 205 -8.93 -14.67 15.41
N LEU A 206 -8.71 -15.00 14.14
CA LEU A 206 -9.52 -14.48 13.04
C LEU A 206 -10.98 -14.93 13.15
N ASP A 207 -11.22 -16.18 13.57
CA ASP A 207 -12.57 -16.69 13.80
C ASP A 207 -13.28 -15.93 14.94
N SER A 208 -12.54 -15.56 15.98
CA SER A 208 -13.09 -14.75 17.09
C SER A 208 -13.53 -13.35 16.64
N LEU A 209 -12.92 -12.82 15.59
CA LEU A 209 -13.26 -11.53 15.00
C LEU A 209 -14.39 -11.61 13.96
N ALA A 210 -14.67 -12.79 13.42
CA ALA A 210 -15.70 -12.97 12.39
C ALA A 210 -17.08 -12.48 12.86
N SER A 211 -17.42 -12.65 14.14
CA SER A 211 -18.67 -12.15 14.73
C SER A 211 -18.78 -10.63 14.79
N ARG A 212 -17.65 -9.91 14.71
CA ARG A 212 -17.59 -8.45 14.65
C ARG A 212 -17.59 -7.92 13.22
N MET A 213 -17.35 -8.77 12.23
CA MET A 213 -17.42 -8.41 10.82
C MET A 213 -18.88 -8.50 10.35
N VAL A 214 -19.45 -7.42 9.84
CA VAL A 214 -20.83 -7.41 9.33
C VAL A 214 -21.01 -8.43 8.21
N LEU A 215 -19.98 -8.64 7.36
CA LEU A 215 -19.99 -9.66 6.31
C LEU A 215 -19.67 -11.08 6.81
N GLY A 216 -19.33 -11.27 8.08
CA GLY A 216 -19.10 -12.58 8.71
C GLY A 216 -17.90 -13.37 8.18
N ARG A 217 -16.97 -12.73 7.45
CA ARG A 217 -15.79 -13.36 6.86
C ARG A 217 -14.62 -12.40 6.71
N THR A 218 -13.44 -12.94 6.58
CA THR A 218 -12.26 -12.19 6.09
C THR A 218 -12.40 -11.84 4.62
N GLY A 219 -11.68 -10.80 4.18
CA GLY A 219 -11.66 -10.38 2.77
C GLY A 219 -10.70 -11.24 1.94
N ASP A 220 -10.98 -11.35 0.64
CA ASP A 220 -10.05 -11.85 -0.36
C ASP A 220 -9.16 -10.72 -0.87
N ALA A 221 -7.86 -11.00 -1.10
CA ALA A 221 -6.91 -10.00 -1.56
C ALA A 221 -7.32 -9.35 -2.91
N THR A 222 -8.07 -10.05 -3.76
CA THR A 222 -8.59 -9.52 -5.03
C THR A 222 -9.68 -8.48 -4.81
N GLU A 223 -10.50 -8.61 -3.75
CA GLU A 223 -11.52 -7.61 -3.39
C GLU A 223 -10.85 -6.28 -2.98
N LEU A 224 -9.77 -6.36 -2.21
CA LEU A 224 -8.98 -5.18 -1.83
C LEU A 224 -8.26 -4.58 -3.04
N ALA A 225 -7.69 -5.42 -3.91
CA ALA A 225 -6.98 -5.00 -5.12
C ALA A 225 -7.92 -4.28 -6.11
N ALA A 226 -9.18 -4.69 -6.23
CA ALA A 226 -10.17 -3.98 -7.04
C ALA A 226 -10.39 -2.53 -6.55
N THR A 227 -10.45 -2.35 -5.23
CA THR A 227 -10.54 -1.00 -4.63
C THR A 227 -9.26 -0.19 -4.86
N LEU A 228 -8.08 -0.84 -4.81
CA LEU A 228 -6.82 -0.21 -5.15
C LEU A 228 -6.81 0.30 -6.59
N ILE A 229 -7.22 -0.53 -7.57
CA ILE A 229 -7.31 -0.13 -8.98
C ILE A 229 -8.19 1.11 -9.14
N TRP A 230 -9.35 1.15 -8.46
CA TRP A 230 -10.21 2.32 -8.48
C TRP A 230 -9.47 3.57 -8.01
N LEU A 231 -8.82 3.56 -6.85
CA LEU A 231 -8.08 4.70 -6.32
C LEU A 231 -6.88 5.10 -7.19
N ALA A 232 -6.21 4.13 -7.82
CA ALA A 232 -5.05 4.36 -8.68
C ALA A 232 -5.43 4.96 -10.04
N SER A 233 -6.65 4.73 -10.51
CA SER A 233 -7.11 5.06 -11.87
C SER A 233 -7.88 6.39 -11.96
N ASP A 234 -8.23 6.79 -13.18
CA ASP A 234 -9.04 7.98 -13.45
C ASP A 234 -10.49 7.86 -12.98
N ALA A 235 -10.94 6.64 -12.63
CA ALA A 235 -12.26 6.41 -12.02
C ALA A 235 -12.41 7.10 -10.65
N ALA A 236 -11.30 7.34 -9.95
CA ALA A 236 -11.25 8.11 -8.70
C ALA A 236 -10.76 9.55 -8.89
N GLY A 237 -10.93 10.14 -10.09
CA GLY A 237 -10.37 11.45 -10.45
C GLY A 237 -10.80 12.61 -9.56
N TYR A 238 -11.90 12.47 -8.81
CA TYR A 238 -12.38 13.49 -7.86
C TYR A 238 -12.27 13.04 -6.39
N VAL A 239 -11.40 12.03 -6.11
CA VAL A 239 -11.17 11.49 -4.77
C VAL A 239 -9.72 11.74 -4.37
N THR A 240 -9.49 12.57 -3.35
CA THR A 240 -8.17 12.81 -2.76
C THR A 240 -8.29 13.13 -1.27
N GLY A 241 -7.24 12.83 -0.49
CA GLY A 241 -7.19 13.05 0.95
C GLY A 241 -8.07 12.09 1.77
N GLN A 242 -8.65 11.07 1.14
CA GLN A 242 -9.57 10.15 1.80
C GLN A 242 -8.87 8.92 2.35
N THR A 243 -9.44 8.36 3.42
CA THR A 243 -9.10 7.04 3.95
C THR A 243 -10.33 6.15 3.82
N LEU A 244 -10.20 5.10 3.02
CA LEU A 244 -11.29 4.16 2.74
C LEU A 244 -11.04 2.86 3.49
N ALA A 245 -11.92 2.53 4.43
CA ALA A 245 -11.94 1.22 5.07
C ALA A 245 -12.49 0.16 4.10
N VAL A 246 -11.79 -0.98 3.99
CA VAL A 246 -12.21 -2.17 3.25
C VAL A 246 -12.06 -3.34 4.21
N ASP A 247 -13.09 -3.62 5.00
CA ASP A 247 -12.93 -4.33 6.27
C ASP A 247 -14.11 -5.25 6.63
N GLY A 248 -15.04 -5.47 5.71
CA GLY A 248 -16.24 -6.26 5.98
C GLY A 248 -17.17 -5.65 7.05
N GLY A 249 -17.00 -4.35 7.35
CA GLY A 249 -17.82 -3.60 8.29
C GLY A 249 -17.37 -3.69 9.75
N ILE A 250 -16.18 -4.21 10.05
CA ILE A 250 -15.71 -4.35 11.44
C ILE A 250 -15.49 -2.99 12.15
N THR A 251 -15.25 -1.91 11.43
CA THR A 251 -15.04 -0.59 12.05
C THR A 251 -16.33 0.12 12.46
N ILE A 252 -17.48 -0.38 12.09
CA ILE A 252 -18.78 0.21 12.42
C ILE A 252 -19.55 -0.58 13.49
N THR A 253 -18.95 -1.63 14.05
CA THR A 253 -19.54 -2.51 15.07
C THR A 253 -18.85 -2.38 16.42
#